data_435f4d834c347e83a23e6ce76e7c66a2
#
_entry.id   435f4d834c347e83a23e6ce76e7c66a2
#
_cell.length_a   1.000
_cell.length_b   1.000
_cell.length_c   1.000
_cell.angle_alpha   90.00
_cell.angle_beta   90.00
_cell.angle_gamma   90.00
#
_symmetry.space_group_name_H-M   'P 1'
#
loop_
_entity.id
_entity.type
_entity.pdbx_description
1 polymer ?
#
loop_
_entity_poly.entity_id
_entity_poly.type
_entity_poly.pdbx_seq_one_letter_code
_entity_poly.pdbx_strand_id
1 'polypeptide(L)'
;MKTQTIVKSKGLNYKQFYKEFGHLLYAIASSDDKVRKKEVDALREFVLKELAPFEPTSDSSGMNQAFYTQFEFEDLADKHISASEVFMSFVQYLKNNAQFINEQLKSSIIKAVEKVAHAYKKTNKLEQEMINKLKEEIAVL
;
A
#
# COMPACT_ATOMS: atom_id res chain seq x y z
N MET A 1 22.39 3.86 8.22
CA MET A 1 21.45 4.64 7.39
C MET A 1 20.26 3.78 6.97
N LYS A 2 19.06 4.26 7.22
CA LYS A 2 17.85 3.51 6.84
C LYS A 2 17.59 3.61 5.35
N THR A 3 17.32 2.48 4.72
CA THR A 3 16.90 2.44 3.32
C THR A 3 15.42 2.78 3.22
N GLN A 4 15.03 3.57 2.24
CA GLN A 4 13.62 3.91 2.00
C GLN A 4 12.82 2.66 1.65
N THR A 5 11.67 2.47 2.30
CA THR A 5 10.79 1.33 2.04
C THR A 5 10.14 1.46 0.66
N ILE A 6 9.68 2.67 0.31
CA ILE A 6 9.19 2.97 -1.04
C ILE A 6 10.26 3.79 -1.74
N VAL A 7 10.84 3.24 -2.80
CA VAL A 7 11.86 3.91 -3.62
C VAL A 7 11.13 4.65 -4.74
N LYS A 8 11.07 5.98 -4.62
CA LYS A 8 10.28 6.81 -5.52
C LYS A 8 10.78 6.78 -6.96
N SER A 9 9.83 6.76 -7.88
CA SER A 9 10.04 6.90 -9.31
C SER A 9 9.71 8.32 -9.73
N LYS A 10 10.40 8.84 -10.75
CA LYS A 10 10.22 10.21 -11.23
C LYS A 10 8.90 10.35 -12.00
N GLY A 11 8.22 11.47 -11.77
CA GLY A 11 7.01 11.84 -12.52
C GLY A 11 5.68 11.37 -11.92
N LEU A 12 5.73 10.51 -10.91
CA LEU A 12 4.51 9.99 -10.28
C LEU A 12 4.00 10.98 -9.22
N ASN A 13 2.68 11.13 -9.14
CA ASN A 13 2.05 11.94 -8.10
C ASN A 13 1.98 11.10 -6.81
N TYR A 14 2.81 11.44 -5.81
CA TYR A 14 2.91 10.62 -4.59
C TYR A 14 1.78 10.83 -3.61
N LYS A 15 1.07 11.96 -3.64
CA LYS A 15 -0.16 12.09 -2.85
C LYS A 15 -1.17 11.04 -3.28
N GLN A 16 -1.37 10.91 -4.58
CA GLN A 16 -2.27 9.90 -5.14
C GLN A 16 -1.74 8.49 -4.89
N PHE A 17 -0.42 8.30 -5.04
CA PHE A 17 0.20 7.00 -4.79
C PHE A 17 -0.06 6.53 -3.36
N TYR A 18 0.13 7.39 -2.37
CA TYR A 18 -0.09 7.00 -0.97
C TYR A 18 -1.54 6.60 -0.72
N LYS A 19 -2.49 7.32 -1.32
CA LYS A 19 -3.91 6.96 -1.22
C LYS A 19 -4.16 5.57 -1.81
N GLU A 20 -3.67 5.35 -3.02
CA GLU A 20 -3.85 4.07 -3.71
C GLU A 20 -3.12 2.93 -2.99
N PHE A 21 -1.96 3.22 -2.41
CA PHE A 21 -1.22 2.24 -1.64
C PHE A 21 -2.01 1.81 -0.39
N GLY A 22 -2.71 2.74 0.24
CA GLY A 22 -3.63 2.43 1.34
C GLY A 22 -4.75 1.49 0.89
N HIS A 23 -5.28 1.69 -0.31
CA HIS A 23 -6.29 0.82 -0.89
C HIS A 23 -5.75 -0.60 -1.09
N LEU A 24 -4.53 -0.71 -1.63
CA LEU A 24 -3.88 -2.02 -1.82
C LEU A 24 -3.71 -2.76 -0.49
N LEU A 25 -3.19 -2.08 0.51
CA LEU A 25 -2.96 -2.69 1.82
C LEU A 25 -4.28 -3.12 2.47
N TYR A 26 -5.34 -2.33 2.30
CA TYR A 26 -6.68 -2.71 2.74
C TYR A 26 -7.16 -3.99 2.03
N ALA A 27 -6.99 -4.05 0.71
CA ALA A 27 -7.43 -5.21 -0.06
C ALA A 27 -6.78 -6.50 0.44
N ILE A 28 -5.48 -6.44 0.73
CA ILE A 28 -4.75 -7.60 1.23
C ILE A 28 -5.21 -7.97 2.65
N ALA A 29 -5.32 -6.98 3.53
CA ALA A 29 -5.75 -7.21 4.91
C ALA A 29 -7.17 -7.76 4.99
N SER A 30 -8.06 -7.34 4.08
CA SER A 30 -9.47 -7.74 4.07
C SER A 30 -9.77 -8.92 3.17
N SER A 31 -8.74 -9.59 2.64
CA SER A 31 -8.94 -10.69 1.68
C SER A 31 -9.74 -11.87 2.25
N ASP A 32 -9.77 -12.03 3.57
CA ASP A 32 -10.59 -13.02 4.27
C ASP A 32 -11.87 -12.43 4.86
N ASP A 33 -12.32 -11.27 4.34
CA ASP A 33 -13.50 -10.51 4.74
C ASP A 33 -13.43 -9.88 6.13
N LYS A 34 -12.24 -9.82 6.73
CA LYS A 34 -12.07 -9.21 8.06
C LYS A 34 -10.78 -8.39 8.13
N VAL A 35 -10.91 -7.15 8.59
CA VAL A 35 -9.75 -6.35 8.99
C VAL A 35 -9.71 -6.35 10.53
N ARG A 36 -8.65 -6.92 11.07
CA ARG A 36 -8.49 -7.08 12.52
C ARG A 36 -7.76 -5.87 13.11
N LYS A 37 -7.98 -5.61 14.40
CA LYS A 37 -7.31 -4.51 15.08
C LYS A 37 -5.78 -4.59 14.94
N LYS A 38 -5.21 -5.79 15.02
CA LYS A 38 -3.75 -5.99 14.87
C LYS A 38 -3.26 -5.52 13.52
N GLU A 39 -4.07 -5.69 12.47
CA GLU A 39 -3.72 -5.25 11.11
C GLU A 39 -3.73 -3.74 11.01
N VAL A 40 -4.72 -3.08 11.61
CA VAL A 40 -4.80 -1.62 11.67
C VAL A 40 -3.59 -1.06 12.43
N ASP A 41 -3.28 -1.65 13.59
CA ASP A 41 -2.16 -1.21 14.40
C ASP A 41 -0.82 -1.38 13.67
N ALA A 42 -0.64 -2.50 12.98
CA ALA A 42 0.57 -2.76 12.18
C ALA A 42 0.70 -1.75 11.03
N LEU A 43 -0.41 -1.43 10.38
CA LEU A 43 -0.41 -0.44 9.31
C LEU A 43 -0.03 0.96 9.83
N ARG A 44 -0.60 1.38 10.94
CA ARG A 44 -0.28 2.68 11.55
C ARG A 44 1.20 2.78 11.89
N GLU A 45 1.74 1.74 12.48
CA GLU A 45 3.16 1.68 12.81
C GLU A 45 4.03 1.72 11.56
N PHE A 46 3.64 0.99 10.51
CA PHE A 46 4.34 0.98 9.25
C PHE A 46 4.39 2.38 8.62
N VAL A 47 3.26 3.07 8.56
CA VAL A 47 3.21 4.44 8.02
C VAL A 47 4.11 5.37 8.82
N LEU A 48 4.00 5.32 10.15
CA LEU A 48 4.75 6.21 11.04
C LEU A 48 6.26 5.98 10.95
N LYS A 49 6.69 4.73 10.88
CA LYS A 49 8.12 4.38 10.94
C LYS A 49 8.78 4.20 9.58
N GLU A 50 8.03 3.77 8.58
CA GLU A 50 8.59 3.35 7.30
C GLU A 50 8.27 4.29 6.13
N LEU A 51 7.19 5.04 6.19
CA LEU A 51 6.80 5.95 5.11
C LEU A 51 7.01 7.42 5.47
N ALA A 52 6.43 7.86 6.57
CA ALA A 52 6.45 9.28 6.95
C ALA A 52 7.85 9.88 7.10
N PRO A 53 8.85 9.18 7.70
CA PRO A 53 10.19 9.75 7.85
C PRO A 53 10.90 10.03 6.54
N PHE A 54 10.49 9.35 5.45
CA PHE A 54 11.12 9.50 4.14
C PHE A 54 10.30 10.37 3.19
N GLU A 55 9.17 10.92 3.65
CA GLU A 55 8.35 11.80 2.83
C GLU A 55 8.59 13.25 3.21
N PRO A 56 9.28 14.03 2.34
CA PRO A 56 9.59 15.42 2.66
C PRO A 56 8.43 16.39 2.43
N THR A 57 7.37 15.94 1.75
CA THR A 57 6.28 16.81 1.30
C THR A 57 5.08 16.73 2.22
N SER A 58 4.58 17.91 2.61
CA SER A 58 3.31 18.05 3.33
C SER A 58 2.28 18.68 2.42
N ASP A 59 0.98 18.46 2.72
CA ASP A 59 -0.09 19.12 1.97
C ASP A 59 -0.29 20.56 2.47
N SER A 60 -1.29 21.26 1.91
CA SER A 60 -1.58 22.65 2.27
C SER A 60 -1.97 22.84 3.72
N SER A 61 -2.41 21.78 4.41
CA SER A 61 -2.75 21.82 5.85
C SER A 61 -1.55 21.48 6.75
N GLY A 62 -0.37 21.20 6.16
CA GLY A 62 0.82 20.82 6.91
C GLY A 62 0.94 19.34 7.22
N MET A 63 0.03 18.51 6.71
CA MET A 63 0.06 17.08 6.95
C MET A 63 1.03 16.38 6.01
N ASN A 64 1.86 15.47 6.56
CA ASN A 64 2.74 14.63 5.77
C ASN A 64 1.90 13.71 4.88
N GLN A 65 2.15 13.74 3.57
CA GLN A 65 1.34 13.01 2.58
C GLN A 65 1.32 11.49 2.79
N ALA A 66 2.35 10.93 3.41
CA ALA A 66 2.40 9.48 3.66
C ALA A 66 1.23 9.00 4.54
N PHE A 67 0.67 9.88 5.38
CA PHE A 67 -0.46 9.51 6.24
C PHE A 67 -1.76 9.26 5.47
N TYR A 68 -1.85 9.67 4.20
CA TYR A 68 -3.01 9.32 3.38
C TYR A 68 -3.16 7.81 3.21
N THR A 69 -2.04 7.06 3.26
CA THR A 69 -2.08 5.59 3.22
C THR A 69 -2.92 5.06 4.39
N GLN A 70 -2.69 5.58 5.59
CA GLN A 70 -3.42 5.19 6.78
C GLN A 70 -4.90 5.59 6.71
N PHE A 71 -5.18 6.83 6.34
CA PHE A 71 -6.54 7.34 6.31
C PHE A 71 -7.41 6.61 5.29
N GLU A 72 -6.87 6.33 4.11
CA GLU A 72 -7.61 5.61 3.08
C GLU A 72 -7.85 4.15 3.46
N PHE A 73 -6.86 3.50 4.09
CA PHE A 73 -7.03 2.15 4.61
C PHE A 73 -8.17 2.10 5.63
N GLU A 74 -8.16 3.00 6.61
CA GLU A 74 -9.15 3.02 7.68
C GLU A 74 -10.54 3.37 7.16
N ASP A 75 -10.63 4.27 6.18
CA ASP A 75 -11.90 4.63 5.56
C ASP A 75 -12.54 3.43 4.87
N LEU A 76 -11.76 2.66 4.10
CA LEU A 76 -12.27 1.47 3.43
C LEU A 76 -12.65 0.38 4.44
N ALA A 77 -11.88 0.24 5.52
CA ALA A 77 -12.18 -0.72 6.57
C ALA A 77 -13.54 -0.40 7.24
N ASP A 78 -13.79 0.88 7.50
CA ASP A 78 -15.05 1.33 8.09
C ASP A 78 -16.25 1.09 7.15
N LYS A 79 -16.02 1.22 5.85
CA LYS A 79 -17.07 1.03 4.84
C LYS A 79 -17.28 -0.42 4.42
N HIS A 80 -16.39 -1.32 4.81
CA HIS A 80 -16.44 -2.74 4.45
C HIS A 80 -16.50 -2.98 2.93
N ILE A 81 -15.67 -2.26 2.17
CA ILE A 81 -15.63 -2.38 0.71
C ILE A 81 -15.01 -3.73 0.30
N SER A 82 -15.51 -4.32 -0.78
CA SER A 82 -15.00 -5.59 -1.31
C SER A 82 -13.51 -5.55 -1.61
N ALA A 83 -12.75 -6.49 -1.05
CA ALA A 83 -11.32 -6.59 -1.27
C ALA A 83 -10.95 -6.73 -2.74
N SER A 84 -11.69 -7.57 -3.48
CA SER A 84 -11.41 -7.81 -4.90
C SER A 84 -11.64 -6.56 -5.76
N GLU A 85 -12.68 -5.79 -5.46
CA GLU A 85 -12.94 -4.52 -6.18
C GLU A 85 -11.82 -3.52 -5.95
N VAL A 86 -11.39 -3.39 -4.70
CA VAL A 86 -10.32 -2.45 -4.34
C VAL A 86 -9.00 -2.89 -4.97
N PHE A 87 -8.72 -4.19 -4.96
CA PHE A 87 -7.51 -4.74 -5.58
C PHE A 87 -7.49 -4.42 -7.08
N MET A 88 -8.59 -4.67 -7.79
CA MET A 88 -8.66 -4.40 -9.23
C MET A 88 -8.52 -2.90 -9.54
N SER A 89 -9.05 -2.04 -8.67
CA SER A 89 -8.89 -0.60 -8.79
C SER A 89 -7.41 -0.20 -8.68
N PHE A 90 -6.68 -0.80 -7.75
CA PHE A 90 -5.24 -0.54 -7.61
C PHE A 90 -4.46 -1.01 -8.84
N VAL A 91 -4.78 -2.20 -9.35
CA VAL A 91 -4.15 -2.72 -10.57
C VAL A 91 -4.38 -1.76 -11.74
N GLN A 92 -5.59 -1.24 -11.87
CA GLN A 92 -5.90 -0.27 -12.93
C GLN A 92 -5.10 1.02 -12.77
N TYR A 93 -4.94 1.48 -11.53
CA TYR A 93 -4.09 2.63 -11.22
C TYR A 93 -2.65 2.39 -11.69
N LEU A 94 -2.09 1.22 -11.41
CA LEU A 94 -0.74 0.88 -11.87
C LEU A 94 -0.65 0.91 -13.40
N LYS A 95 -1.61 0.32 -14.08
CA LYS A 95 -1.63 0.28 -15.55
C LYS A 95 -1.71 1.68 -16.14
N ASN A 96 -2.54 2.55 -15.55
CA ASN A 96 -2.70 3.92 -16.02
C ASN A 96 -1.45 4.77 -15.81
N ASN A 97 -0.56 4.36 -14.91
CA ASN A 97 0.66 5.10 -14.57
C ASN A 97 1.93 4.31 -14.86
N ALA A 98 1.85 3.26 -15.68
CA ALA A 98 2.97 2.34 -15.91
C ALA A 98 4.25 3.05 -16.35
N GLN A 99 4.15 4.10 -17.17
CA GLN A 99 5.32 4.84 -17.64
C GLN A 99 6.06 5.57 -16.52
N PHE A 100 5.42 5.79 -15.38
CA PHE A 100 6.01 6.47 -14.23
C PHE A 100 6.47 5.51 -13.14
N ILE A 101 6.36 4.19 -13.38
CA ILE A 101 6.68 3.17 -12.37
C ILE A 101 7.88 2.37 -12.86
N ASN A 102 9.07 2.69 -12.32
CA ASN A 102 10.30 1.99 -12.69
C ASN A 102 10.48 0.71 -11.86
N GLU A 103 11.52 -0.07 -12.20
CA GLU A 103 11.78 -1.36 -11.56
C GLU A 103 12.02 -1.25 -10.05
N GLN A 104 12.66 -0.17 -9.60
CA GLN A 104 12.91 0.03 -8.18
C GLN A 104 11.61 0.26 -7.41
N LEU A 105 10.69 1.04 -7.97
CA LEU A 105 9.38 1.26 -7.33
C LEU A 105 8.58 -0.03 -7.33
N LYS A 106 8.56 -0.79 -8.43
CA LYS A 106 7.89 -2.09 -8.50
C LYS A 106 8.35 -3.02 -7.39
N SER A 107 9.66 -3.15 -7.25
CA SER A 107 10.26 -4.01 -6.23
C SER A 107 9.91 -3.53 -4.82
N SER A 108 9.96 -2.22 -4.58
CA SER A 108 9.69 -1.67 -3.25
C SER A 108 8.23 -1.80 -2.86
N ILE A 109 7.29 -1.71 -3.81
CA ILE A 109 5.86 -1.94 -3.54
C ILE A 109 5.66 -3.37 -3.01
N ILE A 110 6.24 -4.36 -3.69
CA ILE A 110 6.11 -5.76 -3.29
C ILE A 110 6.71 -5.99 -1.91
N LYS A 111 7.92 -5.48 -1.66
CA LYS A 111 8.59 -5.64 -0.36
C LYS A 111 7.81 -4.97 0.77
N ALA A 112 7.26 -3.79 0.52
CA ALA A 112 6.47 -3.07 1.51
C ALA A 112 5.20 -3.84 1.87
N VAL A 113 4.50 -4.37 0.87
CA VAL A 113 3.30 -5.17 1.07
C VAL A 113 3.60 -6.41 1.92
N GLU A 114 4.68 -7.12 1.59
CA GLU A 114 5.08 -8.31 2.34
C GLU A 114 5.45 -7.95 3.79
N LYS A 115 6.13 -6.84 3.99
CA LYS A 115 6.51 -6.36 5.31
C LYS A 115 5.28 -6.08 6.18
N VAL A 116 4.29 -5.38 5.64
CA VAL A 116 3.05 -5.09 6.38
C VAL A 116 2.28 -6.38 6.67
N ALA A 117 2.15 -7.25 5.69
CA ALA A 117 1.39 -8.49 5.85
C ALA A 117 1.98 -9.41 6.91
N HIS A 118 3.30 -9.38 7.07
CA HIS A 118 4.00 -10.24 8.04
C HIS A 118 4.22 -9.59 9.41
N ALA A 119 3.87 -8.29 9.56
CA ALA A 119 4.25 -7.51 10.75
C ALA A 119 3.52 -7.93 12.02
N TYR A 120 2.33 -8.47 11.91
CA TYR A 120 1.50 -8.79 13.06
C TYR A 120 1.36 -10.30 13.29
N LYS A 121 1.52 -11.11 12.28
CA LYS A 121 1.41 -12.56 12.39
C LYS A 121 1.75 -13.22 11.06
N LYS A 122 1.60 -14.53 11.03
CA LYS A 122 1.70 -15.37 9.86
C LYS A 122 0.67 -14.97 8.80
N THR A 123 1.10 -14.72 7.58
CA THR A 123 0.24 -14.41 6.44
C THR A 123 -0.68 -15.62 6.17
N ASN A 124 -1.98 -15.37 6.05
CA ASN A 124 -2.92 -16.44 5.72
C ASN A 124 -2.92 -16.74 4.21
N LYS A 125 -3.62 -17.82 3.84
CA LYS A 125 -3.65 -18.30 2.46
C LYS A 125 -4.24 -17.25 1.50
N LEU A 126 -5.34 -16.61 1.87
CA LEU A 126 -6.00 -15.62 1.01
C LEU A 126 -5.14 -14.38 0.80
N GLU A 127 -4.48 -13.91 1.86
CA GLU A 127 -3.54 -12.81 1.76
C GLU A 127 -2.38 -13.15 0.83
N GLN A 128 -1.82 -14.36 0.98
CA GLN A 128 -0.71 -14.80 0.13
C GLN A 128 -1.13 -14.92 -1.34
N GLU A 129 -2.32 -15.42 -1.61
CA GLU A 129 -2.84 -15.51 -2.99
C GLU A 129 -2.96 -14.13 -3.61
N MET A 130 -3.44 -13.14 -2.86
CA MET A 130 -3.57 -11.78 -3.36
C MET A 130 -2.19 -11.14 -3.60
N ILE A 131 -1.23 -11.38 -2.71
CA ILE A 131 0.14 -10.90 -2.88
C ILE A 131 0.76 -11.52 -4.14
N ASN A 132 0.55 -12.82 -4.36
CA ASN A 132 1.06 -13.49 -5.56
C ASN A 132 0.44 -12.91 -6.83
N LYS A 133 -0.84 -12.61 -6.81
CA LYS A 133 -1.53 -11.97 -7.93
C LYS A 133 -0.96 -10.57 -8.20
N LEU A 134 -0.66 -9.82 -7.13
CA LEU A 134 -0.03 -8.51 -7.26
C LEU A 134 1.33 -8.62 -7.96
N LYS A 135 2.15 -9.61 -7.58
CA LYS A 135 3.44 -9.84 -8.22
C LYS A 135 3.29 -10.10 -9.72
N GLU A 136 2.30 -10.91 -10.11
CA GLU A 136 2.02 -11.19 -11.51
C GLU A 136 1.63 -9.93 -12.28
N GLU A 137 0.75 -9.12 -11.70
CA GLU A 137 0.29 -7.89 -12.34
C GLU A 137 1.41 -6.85 -12.49
N ILE A 138 2.26 -6.73 -11.48
CA ILE A 138 3.41 -5.81 -11.51
C ILE A 138 4.45 -6.27 -12.55
N ALA A 139 4.66 -7.59 -12.68
CA ALA A 139 5.64 -8.13 -13.59
C ALA A 139 5.34 -7.81 -15.06
N VAL A 140 4.07 -7.57 -15.42
CA VAL A 140 3.65 -7.29 -16.81
C VAL A 140 3.40 -5.81 -17.08
N LEU A 141 3.75 -4.94 -16.18
CA LEU A 141 3.60 -3.49 -16.40
C LEU A 141 4.57 -2.95 -17.44
#